data_bce3464f9d7ee8771418cbd5b5d5f262
#
_entry.id   bce3464f9d7ee8771418cbd5b5d5f262
#
_cell.length_a   1.000
_cell.length_b   1.000
_cell.length_c   1.000
_cell.angle_alpha   90.00
_cell.angle_beta   90.00
_cell.angle_gamma   90.00
#
_symmetry.space_group_name_H-M   'P 1'
#
loop_
_entity.id
_entity.type
_entity.pdbx_description
1 polymer ?
#
loop_
_entity_poly.entity_id
_entity_poly.type
_entity_poly.pdbx_seq_one_letter_code
_entity_poly.pdbx_strand_id
1 'polypeptide(L)'
;INNEYNYLVALNPNIKNSKKEDFIKFSKKSIIQEKIKKIEIEKNFNNPKIPQKFLQQLLQNVYSRIGMNNLNDFKKYLLDNNVNFENVKKKLEVEALWNELILIKFSSKIKIDEKNIRNKIKNNQFLKSYLLSEIFFEVENFKNLEKKFLEISDVINNKGFDFAALKYSISQTSNLGGKLDWISENSLNKNIRKEVKNIKINNFTKPIIVPGGFLI
;
A
#
# COMPACT_ATOMS: atom_id res chain seq x y z
N ILE A 1 -10.88 -18.29 0.48
CA ILE A 1 -11.51 -17.02 0.05
C ILE A 1 -12.15 -16.33 1.26
N ASN A 2 -13.02 -16.96 2.04
CA ASN A 2 -13.69 -16.33 3.19
C ASN A 2 -12.68 -15.79 4.22
N ASN A 3 -11.68 -16.58 4.61
CA ASN A 3 -10.65 -16.13 5.54
C ASN A 3 -9.86 -14.92 5.00
N GLU A 4 -9.61 -14.89 3.70
CA GLU A 4 -8.95 -13.76 3.06
C GLU A 4 -9.83 -12.51 3.05
N TYR A 5 -11.11 -12.68 2.79
CA TYR A 5 -12.06 -11.58 2.88
C TYR A 5 -12.14 -10.99 4.28
N ASN A 6 -12.27 -11.84 5.30
CA ASN A 6 -12.29 -11.40 6.69
C ASN A 6 -11.03 -10.60 7.03
N TYR A 7 -9.86 -11.07 6.58
CA TYR A 7 -8.60 -10.35 6.72
C TYR A 7 -8.64 -8.97 6.04
N LEU A 8 -9.10 -8.89 4.80
CA LEU A 8 -9.20 -7.63 4.06
C LEU A 8 -10.18 -6.65 4.72
N VAL A 9 -11.33 -7.14 5.19
CA VAL A 9 -12.33 -6.33 5.91
C VAL A 9 -11.78 -5.84 7.25
N ALA A 10 -11.09 -6.71 8.01
CA ALA A 10 -10.52 -6.34 9.30
C ALA A 10 -9.48 -5.21 9.16
N LEU A 11 -8.68 -5.23 8.10
CA LEU A 11 -7.70 -4.16 7.85
C LEU A 11 -8.28 -2.97 7.09
N ASN A 12 -9.43 -3.12 6.48
CA ASN A 12 -10.09 -2.09 5.69
C ASN A 12 -11.63 -2.17 5.84
N PRO A 13 -12.18 -1.70 6.96
CA PRO A 13 -13.61 -1.85 7.29
C PRO A 13 -14.56 -1.27 6.23
N ASN A 14 -14.11 -0.31 5.42
CA ASN A 14 -14.94 0.32 4.39
C ASN A 14 -15.41 -0.65 3.28
N ILE A 15 -14.75 -1.81 3.14
CA ILE A 15 -15.14 -2.82 2.15
C ILE A 15 -16.20 -3.80 2.66
N LYS A 16 -16.60 -3.73 3.93
CA LYS A 16 -17.53 -4.68 4.56
C LYS A 16 -18.84 -4.86 3.79
N ASN A 17 -19.33 -3.79 3.17
CA ASN A 17 -20.58 -3.77 2.42
C ASN A 17 -20.39 -4.00 0.91
N SER A 18 -19.27 -4.59 0.49
CA SER A 18 -19.02 -4.89 -0.92
C SER A 18 -19.98 -5.96 -1.46
N LYS A 19 -20.26 -5.90 -2.77
CA LYS A 19 -21.02 -6.97 -3.42
C LYS A 19 -20.25 -8.29 -3.38
N LYS A 20 -20.96 -9.42 -3.38
CA LYS A 20 -20.36 -10.75 -3.32
C LYS A 20 -19.32 -11.00 -4.42
N GLU A 21 -19.55 -10.45 -5.61
CA GLU A 21 -18.62 -10.56 -6.73
C GLU A 21 -17.29 -9.81 -6.48
N ASP A 22 -17.38 -8.59 -5.96
CA ASP A 22 -16.21 -7.79 -5.60
C ASP A 22 -15.40 -8.50 -4.48
N PHE A 23 -16.08 -9.04 -3.49
CA PHE A 23 -15.51 -9.82 -2.41
C PHE A 23 -14.66 -11.01 -2.92
N ILE A 24 -15.22 -11.82 -3.83
CA ILE A 24 -14.51 -12.96 -4.43
C ILE A 24 -13.29 -12.47 -5.22
N LYS A 25 -13.45 -11.38 -5.98
CA LYS A 25 -12.40 -10.81 -6.81
C LYS A 25 -11.24 -10.27 -5.96
N PHE A 26 -11.53 -9.53 -4.89
CA PHE A 26 -10.52 -8.98 -3.98
C PHE A 26 -9.74 -10.09 -3.29
N SER A 27 -10.45 -11.09 -2.73
CA SER A 27 -9.82 -12.21 -2.06
C SER A 27 -8.94 -13.04 -2.99
N LYS A 28 -9.41 -13.32 -4.21
CA LYS A 28 -8.59 -14.02 -5.22
C LYS A 28 -7.33 -13.24 -5.57
N LYS A 29 -7.46 -11.93 -5.83
CA LYS A 29 -6.32 -11.05 -6.14
C LYS A 29 -5.28 -11.07 -5.02
N SER A 30 -5.72 -10.89 -3.77
CA SER A 30 -4.83 -10.88 -2.60
C SER A 30 -4.09 -12.20 -2.43
N ILE A 31 -4.80 -13.34 -2.53
CA ILE A 31 -4.21 -14.68 -2.44
C ILE A 31 -3.17 -14.92 -3.55
N ILE A 32 -3.49 -14.53 -4.78
CA ILE A 32 -2.59 -14.71 -5.93
C ILE A 32 -1.33 -13.87 -5.72
N GLN A 33 -1.45 -12.60 -5.35
CA GLN A 33 -0.32 -11.72 -5.08
C GLN A 33 0.58 -12.28 -3.96
N GLU A 34 0.00 -12.72 -2.85
CA GLU A 34 0.75 -13.34 -1.75
C GLU A 34 1.49 -14.60 -2.23
N LYS A 35 0.83 -15.45 -3.03
CA LYS A 35 1.44 -16.68 -3.52
C LYS A 35 2.61 -16.40 -4.47
N ILE A 36 2.48 -15.43 -5.37
CA ILE A 36 3.56 -15.01 -6.27
C ILE A 36 4.76 -14.51 -5.46
N LYS A 37 4.52 -13.65 -4.45
CA LYS A 37 5.59 -13.15 -3.56
C LYS A 37 6.31 -14.29 -2.85
N LYS A 38 5.57 -15.23 -2.27
CA LYS A 38 6.15 -16.40 -1.59
C LYS A 38 7.05 -17.23 -2.51
N ILE A 39 6.57 -17.55 -3.71
CA ILE A 39 7.34 -18.31 -4.69
C ILE A 39 8.65 -17.58 -5.03
N GLU A 40 8.58 -16.28 -5.26
CA GLU A 40 9.76 -15.51 -5.63
C GLU A 40 10.74 -15.32 -4.47
N ILE A 41 10.24 -15.18 -3.23
CA ILE A 41 11.05 -15.16 -2.01
C ILE A 41 11.78 -16.50 -1.84
N GLU A 42 11.08 -17.61 -1.93
CA GLU A 42 11.65 -18.97 -1.80
C GLU A 42 12.74 -19.26 -2.84
N LYS A 43 12.61 -18.70 -4.05
CA LYS A 43 13.67 -18.83 -5.09
C LYS A 43 14.94 -18.05 -4.79
N ASN A 44 14.85 -16.96 -4.05
CA ASN A 44 15.97 -16.03 -3.84
C ASN A 44 16.58 -16.10 -2.44
N PHE A 45 15.86 -16.65 -1.48
CA PHE A 45 16.31 -16.78 -0.09
C PHE A 45 16.23 -18.25 0.37
N ASN A 46 17.21 -18.67 1.16
CA ASN A 46 17.20 -19.98 1.81
C ASN A 46 16.65 -19.83 3.24
N ASN A 47 15.39 -20.23 3.48
CA ASN A 47 14.70 -20.19 4.76
C ASN A 47 14.79 -18.81 5.47
N PRO A 48 14.32 -17.73 4.81
CA PRO A 48 14.47 -16.39 5.35
C PRO A 48 13.58 -16.17 6.58
N LYS A 49 14.11 -15.41 7.54
CA LYS A 49 13.39 -15.01 8.75
C LYS A 49 13.59 -13.54 9.00
N ILE A 50 12.55 -12.83 9.37
CA ILE A 50 12.67 -11.44 9.81
C ILE A 50 12.93 -11.38 11.32
N PRO A 51 13.70 -10.38 11.81
CA PRO A 51 13.90 -10.18 13.23
C PRO A 51 12.58 -9.94 13.97
N GLN A 52 12.42 -10.56 15.15
CA GLN A 52 11.19 -10.45 15.93
C GLN A 52 10.84 -9.00 16.28
N LYS A 53 11.85 -8.17 16.60
CA LYS A 53 11.66 -6.74 16.89
C LYS A 53 11.06 -6.00 15.68
N PHE A 54 11.50 -6.34 14.47
CA PHE A 54 10.98 -5.74 13.25
C PHE A 54 9.53 -6.17 13.00
N LEU A 55 9.20 -7.45 13.20
CA LEU A 55 7.82 -7.93 13.11
C LEU A 55 6.90 -7.22 14.10
N GLN A 56 7.37 -6.95 15.34
CA GLN A 56 6.62 -6.19 16.32
C GLN A 56 6.33 -4.75 15.85
N GLN A 57 7.30 -4.09 15.20
CA GLN A 57 7.10 -2.75 14.61
C GLN A 57 6.08 -2.78 13.48
N LEU A 58 6.13 -3.79 12.60
CA LEU A 58 5.15 -3.95 11.54
C LEU A 58 3.73 -4.16 12.09
N LEU A 59 3.58 -5.01 13.10
CA LEU A 59 2.30 -5.21 13.79
C LEU A 59 1.79 -3.90 14.41
N GLN A 60 2.68 -3.15 15.08
CA GLN A 60 2.34 -1.85 15.64
C GLN A 60 1.82 -0.88 14.59
N ASN A 61 2.49 -0.79 13.45
CA ASN A 61 2.04 0.05 12.35
C ASN A 61 0.65 -0.36 11.85
N VAL A 62 0.38 -1.65 11.76
CA VAL A 62 -0.93 -2.15 11.30
C VAL A 62 -2.03 -1.78 12.29
N TYR A 63 -1.89 -2.11 13.57
CA TYR A 63 -2.96 -1.87 14.52
C TYR A 63 -3.17 -0.37 14.81
N SER A 64 -2.12 0.44 14.77
CA SER A 64 -2.24 1.90 14.92
C SER A 64 -3.03 2.53 13.76
N ARG A 65 -2.87 2.02 12.52
CA ARG A 65 -3.61 2.51 11.35
C ARG A 65 -5.12 2.28 11.43
N ILE A 66 -5.54 1.25 12.14
CA ILE A 66 -6.96 0.97 12.38
C ILE A 66 -7.45 1.53 13.73
N GLY A 67 -6.66 2.42 14.34
CA GLY A 67 -7.04 3.16 15.54
C GLY A 67 -6.87 2.40 16.85
N MET A 68 -6.05 1.35 16.89
CA MET A 68 -5.79 0.57 18.10
C MET A 68 -4.48 0.96 18.75
N ASN A 69 -4.45 0.91 20.08
CA ASN A 69 -3.32 1.39 20.87
C ASN A 69 -2.38 0.28 21.36
N ASN A 70 -2.83 -0.97 21.35
CA ASN A 70 -2.02 -2.07 21.84
C ASN A 70 -2.34 -3.40 21.13
N LEU A 71 -1.40 -4.35 21.27
CA LEU A 71 -1.45 -5.64 20.61
C LEU A 71 -2.60 -6.53 21.12
N ASN A 72 -2.99 -6.43 22.39
CA ASN A 72 -4.03 -7.27 22.95
C ASN A 72 -5.41 -6.90 22.39
N ASP A 73 -5.68 -5.60 22.30
CA ASP A 73 -6.90 -5.10 21.66
C ASP A 73 -6.94 -5.51 20.20
N PHE A 74 -5.81 -5.44 19.50
CA PHE A 74 -5.70 -5.89 18.12
C PHE A 74 -6.00 -7.39 17.96
N LYS A 75 -5.43 -8.23 18.83
CA LYS A 75 -5.73 -9.69 18.82
C LYS A 75 -7.21 -9.97 19.04
N LYS A 76 -7.83 -9.29 19.99
CA LYS A 76 -9.27 -9.41 20.27
C LYS A 76 -10.09 -8.97 19.05
N TYR A 77 -9.76 -7.81 18.48
CA TYR A 77 -10.41 -7.30 17.26
C TYR A 77 -10.32 -8.28 16.09
N LEU A 78 -9.17 -8.89 15.86
CA LEU A 78 -9.00 -9.90 14.82
C LEU A 78 -9.87 -11.12 15.08
N LEU A 79 -9.93 -11.60 16.31
CA LEU A 79 -10.77 -12.73 16.72
C LEU A 79 -12.26 -12.43 16.47
N ASP A 80 -12.72 -11.25 16.86
CA ASP A 80 -14.10 -10.79 16.68
C ASP A 80 -14.48 -10.68 15.19
N ASN A 81 -13.49 -10.50 14.31
CA ASN A 81 -13.65 -10.49 12.85
C ASN A 81 -13.32 -11.83 12.17
N ASN A 82 -13.19 -12.92 12.94
CA ASN A 82 -12.83 -14.25 12.45
C ASN A 82 -11.50 -14.29 11.67
N VAL A 83 -10.51 -13.52 12.12
CA VAL A 83 -9.16 -13.46 11.56
C VAL A 83 -8.16 -14.08 12.51
N ASN A 84 -7.37 -15.03 12.02
CA ASN A 84 -6.31 -15.65 12.81
C ASN A 84 -5.08 -14.72 12.86
N PHE A 85 -4.63 -14.39 14.07
CA PHE A 85 -3.47 -13.51 14.30
C PHE A 85 -2.17 -14.07 13.69
N GLU A 86 -1.93 -15.37 13.76
CA GLU A 86 -0.73 -15.97 13.17
C GLU A 86 -0.73 -15.87 11.64
N ASN A 87 -1.91 -15.88 11.00
CA ASN A 87 -2.00 -15.62 9.56
C ASN A 87 -1.64 -14.16 9.22
N VAL A 88 -2.05 -13.20 10.05
CA VAL A 88 -1.65 -11.79 9.89
C VAL A 88 -0.13 -11.65 9.99
N LYS A 89 0.50 -12.27 10.99
CA LYS A 89 1.95 -12.29 11.13
C LYS A 89 2.65 -12.84 9.89
N LYS A 90 2.23 -14.01 9.41
CA LYS A 90 2.80 -14.63 8.21
C LYS A 90 2.68 -13.74 6.97
N LYS A 91 1.56 -13.04 6.81
CA LYS A 91 1.39 -12.08 5.71
C LYS A 91 2.35 -10.90 5.83
N LEU A 92 2.54 -10.35 7.03
CA LEU A 92 3.50 -9.27 7.28
C LEU A 92 4.95 -9.73 7.05
N GLU A 93 5.28 -10.96 7.43
CA GLU A 93 6.60 -11.55 7.13
C GLU A 93 6.84 -11.66 5.61
N VAL A 94 5.84 -12.10 4.86
CA VAL A 94 5.93 -12.17 3.38
C VAL A 94 6.13 -10.77 2.78
N GLU A 95 5.40 -9.76 3.24
CA GLU A 95 5.56 -8.39 2.76
C GLU A 95 6.95 -7.83 3.10
N ALA A 96 7.45 -8.07 4.31
CA ALA A 96 8.78 -7.63 4.73
C ALA A 96 9.89 -8.26 3.88
N LEU A 97 9.83 -9.58 3.69
CA LEU A 97 10.80 -10.32 2.88
C LEU A 97 10.72 -9.93 1.39
N TRP A 98 9.52 -9.65 0.90
CA TRP A 98 9.34 -9.13 -0.45
C TRP A 98 10.01 -7.77 -0.64
N ASN A 99 9.82 -6.86 0.31
CA ASN A 99 10.46 -5.54 0.27
C ASN A 99 11.99 -5.64 0.34
N GLU A 100 12.52 -6.55 1.17
CA GLU A 100 13.95 -6.84 1.23
C GLU A 100 14.47 -7.38 -0.10
N LEU A 101 13.77 -8.33 -0.71
CA LEU A 101 14.12 -8.87 -2.02
C LEU A 101 14.17 -7.78 -3.10
N ILE A 102 13.17 -6.91 -3.14
CA ILE A 102 13.13 -5.78 -4.08
C ILE A 102 14.30 -4.83 -3.82
N LEU A 103 14.59 -4.52 -2.56
CA LEU A 103 15.72 -3.67 -2.20
C LEU A 103 17.05 -4.29 -2.70
N ILE A 104 17.28 -5.57 -2.44
CA ILE A 104 18.51 -6.27 -2.88
C ILE A 104 18.62 -6.25 -4.40
N LYS A 105 17.55 -6.60 -5.13
CA LYS A 105 17.55 -6.65 -6.60
C LYS A 105 17.76 -5.30 -7.28
N PHE A 106 17.34 -4.21 -6.66
CA PHE A 106 17.32 -2.90 -7.30
C PHE A 106 18.17 -1.83 -6.62
N SER A 107 18.78 -2.09 -5.45
CA SER A 107 19.60 -1.11 -4.71
C SER A 107 20.75 -0.55 -5.54
N SER A 108 21.40 -1.38 -6.36
CA SER A 108 22.49 -0.95 -7.25
C SER A 108 22.04 0.05 -8.33
N LYS A 109 20.74 0.11 -8.61
CA LYS A 109 20.16 1.05 -9.59
C LYS A 109 19.77 2.40 -8.94
N ILE A 110 19.81 2.49 -7.61
CA ILE A 110 19.45 3.70 -6.86
C ILE A 110 20.71 4.55 -6.70
N LYS A 111 20.73 5.73 -7.33
CA LYS A 111 21.79 6.74 -7.12
C LYS A 111 21.33 7.73 -6.06
N ILE A 112 22.01 7.75 -4.92
CA ILE A 112 21.74 8.68 -3.82
C ILE A 112 22.67 9.89 -4.00
N ASP A 113 22.10 11.07 -4.19
CA ASP A 113 22.84 12.34 -4.20
C ASP A 113 23.01 12.87 -2.76
N GLU A 114 24.00 12.31 -2.05
CA GLU A 114 24.29 12.70 -0.67
C GLU A 114 24.61 14.18 -0.52
N LYS A 115 25.28 14.80 -1.51
CA LYS A 115 25.65 16.21 -1.46
C LYS A 115 24.41 17.09 -1.43
N ASN A 116 23.41 16.77 -2.25
CA ASN A 116 22.13 17.49 -2.27
C ASN A 116 21.37 17.31 -0.95
N ILE A 117 21.35 16.10 -0.39
CA ILE A 117 20.70 15.81 0.89
C ILE A 117 21.38 16.61 2.01
N ARG A 118 22.71 16.58 2.12
CA ARG A 118 23.47 17.34 3.13
C ARG A 118 23.24 18.86 3.02
N ASN A 119 23.18 19.41 1.81
CA ASN A 119 22.90 20.82 1.58
C ASN A 119 21.48 21.20 2.04
N LYS A 120 20.48 20.36 1.80
CA LYS A 120 19.10 20.59 2.26
C LYS A 120 18.99 20.59 3.77
N ILE A 121 19.71 19.68 4.46
CA ILE A 121 19.77 19.62 5.92
C ILE A 121 20.43 20.90 6.48
N LYS A 122 21.56 21.33 5.93
CA LYS A 122 22.27 22.54 6.37
C LYS A 122 21.44 23.82 6.24
N ASN A 123 20.59 23.89 5.22
CA ASN A 123 19.79 25.07 4.95
C ASN A 123 18.49 25.15 5.77
N ASN A 124 18.30 24.33 6.81
CA ASN A 124 17.11 24.30 7.68
C ASN A 124 15.79 24.46 6.91
N GLN A 125 15.68 23.88 5.73
CA GLN A 125 14.45 23.94 4.96
C GLN A 125 13.39 23.12 5.69
N PHE A 126 12.32 23.78 6.13
CA PHE A 126 11.15 23.11 6.71
C PHE A 126 10.64 22.06 5.73
N LEU A 127 10.72 20.80 6.12
CA LEU A 127 10.23 19.70 5.32
C LEU A 127 8.74 19.55 5.56
N LYS A 128 7.95 19.80 4.54
CA LYS A 128 6.54 19.43 4.57
C LYS A 128 6.44 17.91 4.42
N SER A 129 5.54 17.31 5.14
CA SER A 129 5.15 15.92 4.95
C SER A 129 3.66 15.84 4.65
N TYR A 130 3.28 14.86 3.86
CA TYR A 130 1.91 14.62 3.45
C TYR A 130 1.52 13.21 3.85
N LEU A 131 0.33 13.07 4.42
CA LEU A 131 -0.31 11.76 4.60
C LEU A 131 -1.05 11.44 3.32
N LEU A 132 -0.56 10.46 2.58
CA LEU A 132 -1.02 10.14 1.24
C LEU A 132 -1.66 8.76 1.17
N SER A 133 -2.50 8.59 0.17
CA SER A 133 -2.94 7.29 -0.33
C SER A 133 -2.68 7.22 -1.83
N GLU A 134 -2.53 6.02 -2.38
CA GLU A 134 -2.21 5.82 -3.79
C GLU A 134 -3.11 4.78 -4.46
N ILE A 135 -3.39 5.00 -5.73
CA ILE A 135 -3.93 3.99 -6.65
C ILE A 135 -2.96 3.90 -7.82
N PHE A 136 -2.18 2.83 -7.89
CA PHE A 136 -1.30 2.55 -9.02
C PHE A 136 -1.98 1.59 -9.97
N PHE A 137 -2.15 1.98 -11.23
CA PHE A 137 -2.86 1.19 -12.23
C PHE A 137 -2.22 1.28 -13.60
N GLU A 138 -2.53 0.30 -14.43
CA GLU A 138 -2.09 0.23 -15.83
C GLU A 138 -3.31 0.31 -16.77
N VAL A 139 -3.04 0.70 -18.01
CA VAL A 139 -3.99 0.60 -19.12
C VAL A 139 -3.30 -0.09 -20.30
N GLU A 140 -4.03 -0.95 -20.99
CA GLU A 140 -3.50 -1.65 -22.16
C GLU A 140 -3.14 -0.71 -23.32
N ASN A 141 -3.91 0.40 -23.42
CA ASN A 141 -3.70 1.43 -24.42
C ASN A 141 -3.91 2.81 -23.78
N PHE A 142 -3.01 3.73 -24.09
CA PHE A 142 -3.08 5.11 -23.57
C PHE A 142 -4.43 5.79 -23.89
N LYS A 143 -5.05 5.46 -25.02
CA LYS A 143 -6.40 5.96 -25.39
C LYS A 143 -7.47 5.60 -24.37
N ASN A 144 -7.25 4.54 -23.57
CA ASN A 144 -8.18 4.09 -22.55
C ASN A 144 -7.97 4.76 -21.19
N LEU A 145 -6.94 5.63 -21.05
CA LEU A 145 -6.57 6.24 -19.78
C LEU A 145 -7.70 7.10 -19.21
N GLU A 146 -8.30 7.97 -20.02
CA GLU A 146 -9.36 8.87 -19.58
C GLU A 146 -10.59 8.07 -19.13
N LYS A 147 -11.01 7.08 -19.90
CA LYS A 147 -12.11 6.18 -19.54
C LYS A 147 -11.83 5.48 -18.22
N LYS A 148 -10.61 4.95 -18.05
CA LYS A 148 -10.20 4.26 -16.83
C LYS A 148 -10.16 5.19 -15.63
N PHE A 149 -9.66 6.40 -15.81
CA PHE A 149 -9.67 7.43 -14.77
C PHE A 149 -11.10 7.81 -14.34
N LEU A 150 -12.03 7.97 -15.27
CA LEU A 150 -13.43 8.24 -14.95
C LEU A 150 -14.06 7.11 -14.14
N GLU A 151 -13.81 5.84 -14.52
CA GLU A 151 -14.27 4.67 -13.75
C GLU A 151 -13.73 4.68 -12.31
N ILE A 152 -12.44 4.98 -12.13
CA ILE A 152 -11.79 5.05 -10.80
C ILE A 152 -12.37 6.22 -10.01
N SER A 153 -12.50 7.39 -10.63
CA SER A 153 -13.03 8.60 -9.99
C SER A 153 -14.47 8.41 -9.51
N ASP A 154 -15.30 7.78 -10.33
CA ASP A 154 -16.69 7.46 -9.95
C ASP A 154 -16.71 6.55 -8.72
N VAL A 155 -15.87 5.54 -8.67
CA VAL A 155 -15.77 4.65 -7.50
C VAL A 155 -15.22 5.38 -6.27
N ILE A 156 -14.23 6.27 -6.42
CA ILE A 156 -13.72 7.09 -5.31
C ILE A 156 -14.87 7.94 -4.73
N ASN A 157 -15.61 8.61 -5.59
CA ASN A 157 -16.70 9.52 -5.17
C ASN A 157 -17.88 8.78 -4.51
N ASN A 158 -18.22 7.57 -4.99
CA ASN A 158 -19.37 6.82 -4.50
C ASN A 158 -19.06 5.84 -3.37
N LYS A 159 -17.83 5.31 -3.27
CA LYS A 159 -17.45 4.23 -2.36
C LYS A 159 -16.18 4.52 -1.54
N GLY A 160 -15.54 5.65 -1.79
CA GLY A 160 -14.31 6.05 -1.13
C GLY A 160 -13.03 5.55 -1.81
N PHE A 161 -11.93 6.22 -1.48
CA PHE A 161 -10.60 5.96 -2.04
C PHE A 161 -10.08 4.56 -1.70
N ASP A 162 -10.31 4.11 -0.48
CA ASP A 162 -9.89 2.79 0.02
C ASP A 162 -10.48 1.66 -0.83
N PHE A 163 -11.77 1.76 -1.17
CA PHE A 163 -12.44 0.80 -2.02
C PHE A 163 -11.90 0.83 -3.45
N ALA A 164 -11.68 2.02 -3.99
CA ALA A 164 -11.11 2.18 -5.33
C ALA A 164 -9.68 1.63 -5.40
N ALA A 165 -8.85 1.86 -4.37
CA ALA A 165 -7.50 1.31 -4.27
C ALA A 165 -7.53 -0.22 -4.26
N LEU A 166 -8.39 -0.84 -3.44
CA LEU A 166 -8.52 -2.30 -3.41
C LEU A 166 -8.95 -2.87 -4.77
N LYS A 167 -9.85 -2.18 -5.48
CA LYS A 167 -10.41 -2.62 -6.75
C LYS A 167 -9.43 -2.47 -7.92
N TYR A 168 -8.77 -1.33 -8.02
CA TYR A 168 -8.02 -0.94 -9.21
C TYR A 168 -6.51 -0.91 -9.04
N SER A 169 -6.01 -0.66 -7.82
CA SER A 169 -4.57 -0.56 -7.61
C SER A 169 -3.88 -1.92 -7.73
N ILE A 170 -2.77 -1.93 -8.45
CA ILE A 170 -1.85 -3.08 -8.52
C ILE A 170 -0.71 -2.95 -7.52
N SER A 171 -0.66 -1.84 -6.76
CA SER A 171 0.31 -1.61 -5.70
C SER A 171 0.11 -2.57 -4.53
N GLN A 172 1.17 -2.79 -3.76
CA GLN A 172 1.14 -3.57 -2.52
C GLN A 172 0.23 -2.95 -1.45
N THR A 173 0.11 -1.62 -1.47
CA THR A 173 -0.74 -0.86 -0.55
C THR A 173 -2.23 -1.07 -0.80
N SER A 174 -2.61 -1.67 -1.94
CA SER A 174 -4.00 -1.86 -2.34
C SER A 174 -4.83 -2.55 -1.26
N ASN A 175 -4.28 -3.58 -0.60
CA ASN A 175 -4.96 -4.33 0.46
C ASN A 175 -5.17 -3.51 1.75
N LEU A 176 -4.47 -2.39 1.89
CA LEU A 176 -4.59 -1.42 2.97
C LEU A 176 -5.33 -0.14 2.52
N GLY A 177 -6.11 -0.22 1.45
CA GLY A 177 -6.84 0.92 0.89
C GLY A 177 -5.94 1.97 0.24
N GLY A 178 -4.75 1.55 -0.23
CA GLY A 178 -3.78 2.45 -0.84
C GLY A 178 -3.03 3.35 0.15
N LYS A 179 -3.24 3.21 1.46
CA LYS A 179 -2.67 4.09 2.48
C LYS A 179 -1.15 4.01 2.52
N LEU A 180 -0.53 5.18 2.43
CA LEU A 180 0.88 5.41 2.69
C LEU A 180 1.03 6.05 4.07
N ASP A 181 2.23 5.98 4.64
CA ASP A 181 2.55 6.77 5.84
C ASP A 181 2.84 8.23 5.46
N TRP A 182 3.23 9.03 6.45
CA TRP A 182 3.70 10.38 6.23
C TRP A 182 4.91 10.40 5.29
N ILE A 183 4.73 10.95 4.11
CA ILE A 183 5.77 11.04 3.08
C ILE A 183 6.33 12.46 3.07
N SER A 184 7.65 12.58 3.25
CA SER A 184 8.33 13.87 3.12
C SER A 184 8.21 14.39 1.68
N GLU A 185 7.92 15.68 1.52
CA GLU A 185 7.86 16.33 0.22
C GLU A 185 9.10 16.07 -0.65
N ASN A 186 10.26 15.99 -0.02
CA ASN A 186 11.52 15.76 -0.73
C ASN A 186 11.73 14.31 -1.19
N SER A 187 10.97 13.37 -0.64
CA SER A 187 10.97 11.96 -1.09
C SER A 187 10.10 11.75 -2.33
N LEU A 188 9.22 12.71 -2.64
CA LEU A 188 8.39 12.66 -3.83
C LEU A 188 9.20 13.07 -5.06
N ASN A 189 9.05 12.35 -6.16
CA ASN A 189 9.60 12.80 -7.43
C ASN A 189 8.98 14.15 -7.86
N LYS A 190 9.62 14.86 -8.80
CA LYS A 190 9.23 16.21 -9.19
C LYS A 190 7.78 16.31 -9.66
N ASN A 191 7.30 15.33 -10.43
CA ASN A 191 5.95 15.34 -10.99
C ASN A 191 4.90 15.11 -9.90
N ILE A 192 5.07 14.07 -9.08
CA ILE A 192 4.17 13.77 -7.96
C ILE A 192 4.12 14.95 -6.98
N ARG A 193 5.29 15.52 -6.64
CA ARG A 193 5.38 16.69 -5.75
C ARG A 193 4.58 17.88 -6.27
N LYS A 194 4.64 18.16 -7.57
CA LYS A 194 3.88 19.25 -8.20
C LYS A 194 2.39 19.04 -8.02
N GLU A 195 1.90 17.86 -8.28
CA GLU A 195 0.47 17.54 -8.19
C GLU A 195 -0.01 17.56 -6.73
N VAL A 196 0.74 16.92 -5.81
CA VAL A 196 0.40 16.89 -4.38
C VAL A 196 0.36 18.30 -3.76
N LYS A 197 1.21 19.23 -4.19
CA LYS A 197 1.17 20.63 -3.72
C LYS A 197 -0.09 21.38 -4.13
N ASN A 198 -0.67 21.00 -5.25
CA ASN A 198 -1.77 21.75 -5.89
C ASN A 198 -3.16 21.19 -5.54
N ILE A 199 -3.24 20.00 -4.95
CA ILE A 199 -4.54 19.43 -4.56
C ILE A 199 -4.95 19.91 -3.16
N LYS A 200 -6.26 19.97 -2.94
CA LYS A 200 -6.83 20.20 -1.62
C LYS A 200 -6.82 18.91 -0.80
N ILE A 201 -6.78 19.05 0.52
CA ILE A 201 -6.93 17.91 1.44
C ILE A 201 -8.24 17.16 1.15
N ASN A 202 -8.20 15.84 1.20
CA ASN A 202 -9.30 14.93 0.89
C ASN A 202 -9.74 14.92 -0.59
N ASN A 203 -8.93 15.46 -1.48
CA ASN A 203 -9.09 15.31 -2.93
C ASN A 203 -8.03 14.38 -3.52
N PHE A 204 -8.20 14.02 -4.77
CA PHE A 204 -7.26 13.18 -5.51
C PHE A 204 -6.77 13.84 -6.80
N THR A 205 -5.63 13.42 -7.30
CA THR A 205 -5.00 13.96 -8.51
C THR A 205 -5.61 13.37 -9.78
N LYS A 206 -5.36 14.01 -10.91
CA LYS A 206 -5.44 13.33 -12.21
C LYS A 206 -4.34 12.26 -12.29
N PRO A 207 -4.44 11.30 -13.23
CA PRO A 207 -3.40 10.30 -13.40
C PRO A 207 -2.03 10.91 -13.66
N ILE A 208 -1.07 10.57 -12.83
CA ILE A 208 0.34 10.98 -12.96
C ILE A 208 1.08 9.83 -13.63
N ILE A 209 1.79 10.10 -14.70
CA ILE A 209 2.62 9.11 -15.39
C ILE A 209 3.82 8.77 -14.52
N VAL A 210 3.99 7.48 -14.24
CA VAL A 210 5.13 6.93 -13.50
C VAL A 210 5.67 5.69 -14.22
N PRO A 211 6.91 5.26 -13.93
CA PRO A 211 7.41 4.01 -14.51
C PRO A 211 6.46 2.84 -14.23
N GLY A 212 6.04 2.17 -15.29
CA GLY A 212 5.16 0.99 -15.21
C GLY A 212 3.65 1.30 -15.15
N GLY A 213 3.22 2.59 -15.25
CA GLY A 213 1.78 2.89 -15.27
C GLY A 213 1.41 4.31 -14.85
N PHE A 214 0.29 4.41 -14.12
CA PHE A 214 -0.32 5.68 -13.71
C PHE A 214 -0.61 5.64 -12.21
N LEU A 215 -0.45 6.79 -11.58
CA LEU A 215 -0.68 7.01 -10.16
C LEU A 215 -1.75 8.09 -9.95
N ILE A 216 -2.70 7.82 -9.08
CA ILE A 216 -3.66 8.79 -8.53
C ILE A 216 -3.36 8.95 -7.05
#